data_e208d67a9eb0072dcb5dd93debaf09a4
#
_entry.id   e208d67a9eb0072dcb5dd93debaf09a4
#
_cell.length_a   1.000
_cell.length_b   1.000
_cell.length_c   1.000
_cell.angle_alpha   90.00
_cell.angle_beta   90.00
_cell.angle_gamma   90.00
#
_symmetry.space_group_name_H-M   'P 1'
#
loop_
_entity.id
_entity.type
_entity.pdbx_description
1 polymer ?
#
loop_
_entity_poly.entity_id
_entity_poly.type
_entity_poly.pdbx_seq_one_letter_code
_entity_poly.pdbx_strand_id
1 'polypeptide(L)'
;MHPIMAYMQQHKEQMLTDLKTFVMLESPSLDKAAVDRLGRHLGEQFAAAGAAPTFLPRTDRGDLLRVEFGPGSEPGQSMVLCHFDTVFSVGDIAKNPLRVENGRLYGPGTSDMKGGITVFLWALRCLQELGLTPRRKVVGLLTTDEEIGSAASREVIEAEARQSAVALVAEPAKPPEGTLKTWRKGTSGYTVTVIGKPAHAGADPTKGINAVEDLAHHILALQKLTDMSIGTTVTVGVVTGGTRPNVVPAEAQAHVDVRFMTMAEAYRIDGAIRGLTPVVPGAQVMVTGGINRPPMVRNEATVALFQRAQAIAADLGFAVDEGGTGGASDGNFTSGAGCPTLDGLGACGDGLHTFEEYIEIDSLPERAALLARLLQEG
;
A
#
# COMPACT_ATOMS: atom_id res chain seq x y z
N MET A 1 -20.97 10.04 25.75
CA MET A 1 -20.40 9.72 24.40
C MET A 1 -19.85 11.00 23.82
N HIS A 2 -18.62 10.97 23.33
CA HIS A 2 -17.97 12.12 22.68
C HIS A 2 -18.80 12.60 21.46
N PRO A 3 -18.97 13.93 21.21
CA PRO A 3 -19.83 14.43 20.11
C PRO A 3 -19.47 13.88 18.74
N ILE A 4 -18.16 13.78 18.42
CA ILE A 4 -17.67 13.19 17.17
C ILE A 4 -18.10 11.72 17.05
N MET A 5 -17.96 10.93 18.13
CA MET A 5 -18.39 9.52 18.13
C MET A 5 -19.91 9.41 17.96
N ALA A 6 -20.68 10.27 18.62
CA ALA A 6 -22.14 10.29 18.47
C ALA A 6 -22.57 10.58 17.02
N TYR A 7 -21.90 11.56 16.37
CA TYR A 7 -22.11 11.87 14.96
C TYR A 7 -21.80 10.66 14.07
N MET A 8 -20.66 10.01 14.26
CA MET A 8 -20.27 8.86 13.44
C MET A 8 -21.23 7.68 13.62
N GLN A 9 -21.65 7.38 14.85
CA GLN A 9 -22.62 6.30 15.12
C GLN A 9 -23.98 6.60 14.47
N GLN A 10 -24.44 7.84 14.50
CA GLN A 10 -25.68 8.25 13.83
C GLN A 10 -25.64 8.05 12.33
N HIS A 11 -24.46 8.17 11.70
CA HIS A 11 -24.30 8.10 10.25
C HIS A 11 -23.70 6.77 9.74
N LYS A 12 -23.60 5.75 10.58
CA LYS A 12 -22.99 4.45 10.25
C LYS A 12 -23.57 3.83 8.97
N GLU A 13 -24.89 3.87 8.79
CA GLU A 13 -25.54 3.30 7.60
C GLU A 13 -25.20 4.08 6.31
N GLN A 14 -25.03 5.40 6.39
CA GLN A 14 -24.57 6.19 5.26
C GLN A 14 -23.12 5.91 4.94
N MET A 15 -22.25 5.74 5.94
CA MET A 15 -20.86 5.31 5.75
C MET A 15 -20.80 3.97 5.01
N LEU A 16 -21.62 3.02 5.42
CA LEU A 16 -21.70 1.70 4.77
C LEU A 16 -22.23 1.81 3.33
N THR A 17 -23.16 2.71 3.06
CA THR A 17 -23.72 2.96 1.73
C THR A 17 -22.67 3.56 0.80
N ASP A 18 -21.91 4.56 1.28
CA ASP A 18 -20.82 5.16 0.51
C ASP A 18 -19.75 4.13 0.18
N LEU A 19 -19.32 3.32 1.17
CA LEU A 19 -18.36 2.25 0.93
C LEU A 19 -18.84 1.25 -0.12
N LYS A 20 -20.09 0.79 -0.04
CA LYS A 20 -20.67 -0.10 -1.05
C LYS A 20 -20.62 0.54 -2.44
N THR A 21 -20.92 1.83 -2.54
CA THR A 21 -20.84 2.56 -3.81
C THR A 21 -19.42 2.61 -4.36
N PHE A 22 -18.41 2.87 -3.49
CA PHE A 22 -17.00 2.89 -3.90
C PHE A 22 -16.54 1.51 -4.37
N VAL A 23 -16.95 0.45 -3.68
CA VAL A 23 -16.61 -0.93 -4.07
C VAL A 23 -17.23 -1.32 -5.40
N MET A 24 -18.48 -0.94 -5.65
CA MET A 24 -19.17 -1.20 -6.93
C MET A 24 -18.52 -0.46 -8.12
N LEU A 25 -17.77 0.62 -7.87
CA LEU A 25 -16.94 1.29 -8.86
C LEU A 25 -15.57 0.60 -8.88
N GLU A 26 -15.47 -0.52 -9.61
CA GLU A 26 -14.24 -1.30 -9.75
C GLU A 26 -13.10 -0.43 -10.30
N SER A 27 -11.90 -0.58 -9.74
CA SER A 27 -10.75 0.30 -10.00
C SER A 27 -9.42 -0.46 -10.07
N PRO A 28 -9.25 -1.42 -11.00
CA PRO A 28 -7.97 -2.11 -11.17
C PRO A 28 -6.86 -1.13 -11.58
N SER A 29 -5.67 -1.22 -10.97
CA SER A 29 -4.54 -0.29 -11.15
C SER A 29 -4.14 -0.05 -12.62
N LEU A 30 -4.36 -1.05 -13.49
CA LEU A 30 -3.98 -0.99 -14.91
C LEU A 30 -5.10 -0.49 -15.83
N ASP A 31 -6.32 -0.28 -15.34
CA ASP A 31 -7.44 0.27 -16.11
C ASP A 31 -7.70 1.73 -15.74
N LYS A 32 -6.98 2.64 -16.42
CA LYS A 32 -7.12 4.08 -16.20
C LYS A 32 -8.58 4.55 -16.24
N ALA A 33 -9.36 4.06 -17.19
CA ALA A 33 -10.74 4.52 -17.37
C ALA A 33 -11.63 4.11 -16.19
N ALA A 34 -11.41 2.91 -15.62
CA ALA A 34 -12.12 2.43 -14.45
C ALA A 34 -11.71 3.22 -13.20
N VAL A 35 -10.41 3.38 -12.97
CA VAL A 35 -9.86 4.16 -11.86
C VAL A 35 -10.34 5.61 -11.91
N ASP A 36 -10.27 6.28 -13.07
CA ASP A 36 -10.74 7.66 -13.24
C ASP A 36 -12.24 7.82 -13.00
N ARG A 37 -13.07 6.79 -13.25
CA ARG A 37 -14.52 6.84 -12.91
C ARG A 37 -14.71 6.92 -11.40
N LEU A 38 -14.03 6.07 -10.63
CA LEU A 38 -14.06 6.14 -9.17
C LEU A 38 -13.48 7.47 -8.68
N GLY A 39 -12.32 7.91 -9.23
CA GLY A 39 -11.68 9.17 -8.87
C GLY A 39 -12.60 10.37 -9.01
N ARG A 40 -13.36 10.48 -10.12
CA ARG A 40 -14.36 11.55 -10.32
C ARG A 40 -15.46 11.51 -9.27
N HIS A 41 -15.99 10.32 -8.99
CA HIS A 41 -17.00 10.16 -7.94
C HIS A 41 -16.47 10.56 -6.56
N LEU A 42 -15.25 10.14 -6.21
CA LEU A 42 -14.59 10.55 -4.97
C LEU A 42 -14.39 12.07 -4.90
N GLY A 43 -13.95 12.70 -5.99
CA GLY A 43 -13.82 14.17 -6.06
C GLY A 43 -15.13 14.89 -5.77
N GLU A 44 -16.25 14.41 -6.31
CA GLU A 44 -17.59 14.95 -6.01
C GLU A 44 -17.97 14.78 -4.53
N GLN A 45 -17.67 13.61 -3.94
CA GLN A 45 -17.97 13.33 -2.52
C GLN A 45 -17.12 14.21 -1.58
N PHE A 46 -15.83 14.38 -1.88
CA PHE A 46 -14.97 15.27 -1.10
C PHE A 46 -15.36 16.74 -1.25
N ALA A 47 -15.77 17.17 -2.45
CA ALA A 47 -16.30 18.53 -2.64
C ALA A 47 -17.57 18.77 -1.82
N ALA A 48 -18.48 17.80 -1.77
CA ALA A 48 -19.70 17.86 -0.95
C ALA A 48 -19.38 17.86 0.57
N ALA A 49 -18.22 17.33 0.97
CA ALA A 49 -17.71 17.39 2.34
C ALA A 49 -16.95 18.70 2.65
N GLY A 50 -17.01 19.71 1.78
CA GLY A 50 -16.35 21.00 1.97
C GLY A 50 -14.86 21.03 1.63
N ALA A 51 -14.32 19.99 1.05
CA ALA A 51 -12.94 19.98 0.56
C ALA A 51 -12.84 20.51 -0.88
N ALA A 52 -11.64 20.96 -1.28
CA ALA A 52 -11.34 21.41 -2.64
C ALA A 52 -10.56 20.31 -3.40
N PRO A 53 -11.20 19.52 -4.27
CA PRO A 53 -10.54 18.48 -5.04
C PRO A 53 -9.76 19.06 -6.23
N THR A 54 -8.60 18.49 -6.52
CA THR A 54 -7.76 18.77 -7.69
C THR A 54 -7.26 17.46 -8.26
N PHE A 55 -7.46 17.24 -9.56
CA PHE A 55 -6.92 16.07 -10.24
C PHE A 55 -5.52 16.37 -10.76
N LEU A 56 -4.60 15.44 -10.53
CA LEU A 56 -3.23 15.48 -11.04
C LEU A 56 -3.09 14.45 -12.16
N PRO A 57 -3.15 14.88 -13.44
CA PRO A 57 -3.24 13.96 -14.56
C PRO A 57 -2.04 13.01 -14.67
N ARG A 58 -2.32 11.77 -15.11
CA ARG A 58 -1.34 10.74 -15.45
C ARG A 58 -1.66 10.18 -16.83
N THR A 59 -0.63 9.82 -17.60
CA THR A 59 -0.81 9.30 -18.97
C THR A 59 -1.26 7.83 -18.95
N ASP A 60 -0.54 7.01 -18.18
CA ASP A 60 -0.65 5.55 -18.24
C ASP A 60 -1.29 4.94 -16.97
N ARG A 61 -1.78 5.77 -16.06
CA ARG A 61 -2.43 5.39 -14.80
C ARG A 61 -3.63 6.29 -14.56
N GLY A 62 -4.47 5.93 -13.60
CA GLY A 62 -5.52 6.82 -13.12
C GLY A 62 -4.95 8.17 -12.66
N ASP A 63 -5.71 9.24 -12.83
CA ASP A 63 -5.33 10.56 -12.33
C ASP A 63 -5.36 10.55 -10.80
N LEU A 64 -4.32 11.11 -10.15
CA LEU A 64 -4.31 11.22 -8.71
C LEU A 64 -5.34 12.26 -8.27
N LEU A 65 -5.97 12.03 -7.12
CA LEU A 65 -6.88 13.00 -6.52
C LEU A 65 -6.22 13.64 -5.30
N ARG A 66 -6.02 14.94 -5.35
CA ARG A 66 -5.56 15.76 -4.23
C ARG A 66 -6.73 16.58 -3.70
N VAL A 67 -6.97 16.58 -2.39
CA VAL A 67 -8.03 17.36 -1.76
C VAL A 67 -7.45 18.25 -0.67
N GLU A 68 -7.92 19.48 -0.57
CA GLU A 68 -7.57 20.40 0.52
C GLU A 68 -8.80 20.69 1.36
N PHE A 69 -8.66 20.67 2.69
CA PHE A 69 -9.75 20.96 3.61
C PHE A 69 -9.30 21.83 4.77
N GLY A 70 -10.08 22.87 5.05
CA GLY A 70 -9.91 23.81 6.14
C GLY A 70 -8.65 24.67 6.05
N PRO A 71 -8.63 25.85 6.66
CA PRO A 71 -7.45 26.71 6.67
C PRO A 71 -6.39 26.20 7.68
N GLY A 72 -6.81 25.38 8.68
CA GLY A 72 -6.02 25.08 9.86
C GLY A 72 -5.99 26.23 10.88
N SER A 73 -5.78 25.91 12.14
CA SER A 73 -5.54 26.88 13.22
C SER A 73 -4.05 27.15 13.45
N GLU A 74 -3.17 26.28 12.94
CA GLU A 74 -1.71 26.38 12.99
C GLU A 74 -1.11 26.29 11.58
N PRO A 75 0.11 26.84 11.38
CA PRO A 75 0.84 26.71 10.12
C PRO A 75 1.17 25.27 9.74
N GLY A 76 1.36 25.03 8.43
CA GLY A 76 1.69 23.72 7.88
C GLY A 76 0.45 22.93 7.48
N GLN A 77 0.66 21.67 7.17
CA GLN A 77 -0.42 20.76 6.76
C GLN A 77 -0.30 19.40 7.46
N SER A 78 -1.44 18.70 7.60
CA SER A 78 -1.52 17.29 7.92
C SER A 78 -1.91 16.53 6.65
N MET A 79 -1.12 15.54 6.27
CA MET A 79 -1.39 14.71 5.09
C MET A 79 -2.24 13.51 5.49
N VAL A 80 -3.28 13.21 4.72
CA VAL A 80 -3.98 11.92 4.74
C VAL A 80 -3.69 11.22 3.42
N LEU A 81 -3.17 10.00 3.51
CA LEU A 81 -2.75 9.23 2.34
C LEU A 81 -3.65 8.01 2.17
N CYS A 82 -4.18 7.84 0.97
CA CYS A 82 -5.00 6.72 0.55
C CYS A 82 -4.61 6.29 -0.86
N HIS A 83 -5.01 5.09 -1.28
CA HIS A 83 -5.08 4.71 -2.68
C HIS A 83 -6.50 4.24 -3.03
N PHE A 84 -6.89 4.35 -4.30
CA PHE A 84 -8.20 3.89 -4.76
C PHE A 84 -8.14 2.92 -5.94
N ASP A 85 -6.94 2.50 -6.34
CA ASP A 85 -6.73 1.33 -7.17
C ASP A 85 -6.83 0.04 -6.34
N THR A 86 -7.01 -1.09 -7.01
CA THR A 86 -7.09 -2.41 -6.40
C THR A 86 -6.42 -3.47 -7.28
N VAL A 87 -6.03 -4.62 -6.67
CA VAL A 87 -5.51 -5.79 -7.39
C VAL A 87 -6.58 -6.53 -8.20
N PHE A 88 -7.86 -6.28 -7.94
CA PHE A 88 -8.98 -6.98 -8.59
C PHE A 88 -9.20 -6.46 -10.02
N SER A 89 -9.75 -7.32 -10.87
CA SER A 89 -10.08 -6.99 -12.26
C SER A 89 -11.53 -6.51 -12.41
N VAL A 90 -11.82 -5.77 -13.48
CA VAL A 90 -13.21 -5.43 -13.84
C VAL A 90 -14.00 -6.72 -14.05
N GLY A 91 -15.15 -6.82 -13.40
CA GLY A 91 -16.04 -8.00 -13.40
C GLY A 91 -15.81 -8.94 -12.21
N ASP A 92 -14.83 -8.72 -11.36
CA ASP A 92 -14.63 -9.54 -10.16
C ASP A 92 -15.74 -9.33 -9.12
N ILE A 93 -16.35 -8.14 -9.09
CA ILE A 93 -17.55 -7.88 -8.27
C ILE A 93 -18.73 -8.79 -8.62
N ALA A 94 -18.83 -9.24 -9.86
CA ALA A 94 -19.88 -10.20 -10.27
C ALA A 94 -19.58 -11.62 -9.81
N LYS A 95 -18.30 -11.98 -9.66
CA LYS A 95 -17.83 -13.29 -9.14
C LYS A 95 -17.87 -13.33 -7.61
N ASN A 96 -17.59 -12.21 -6.96
CA ASN A 96 -17.60 -12.03 -5.52
C ASN A 96 -18.45 -10.79 -5.16
N PRO A 97 -19.78 -10.90 -5.21
CA PRO A 97 -20.67 -9.78 -4.94
C PRO A 97 -20.58 -9.34 -3.47
N LEU A 98 -20.85 -8.04 -3.25
CA LEU A 98 -20.97 -7.51 -1.90
C LEU A 98 -21.94 -8.33 -1.06
N ARG A 99 -21.50 -8.78 0.11
CA ARG A 99 -22.33 -9.48 1.07
C ARG A 99 -22.08 -8.97 2.50
N VAL A 100 -23.14 -8.88 3.27
CA VAL A 100 -23.06 -8.53 4.69
C VAL A 100 -23.38 -9.79 5.48
N GLU A 101 -22.41 -10.26 6.26
CA GLU A 101 -22.53 -11.46 7.07
C GLU A 101 -21.83 -11.24 8.42
N ASN A 102 -22.49 -11.56 9.53
CA ASN A 102 -21.91 -11.52 10.87
C ASN A 102 -21.23 -10.16 11.24
N GLY A 103 -21.80 -9.03 10.83
CA GLY A 103 -21.25 -7.69 11.09
C GLY A 103 -20.10 -7.30 10.18
N ARG A 104 -19.80 -8.08 9.14
CA ARG A 104 -18.77 -7.84 8.15
C ARG A 104 -19.36 -7.48 6.79
N LEU A 105 -18.71 -6.56 6.09
CA LEU A 105 -18.95 -6.33 4.67
C LEU A 105 -17.81 -6.98 3.88
N TYR A 106 -18.15 -7.99 3.09
CA TYR A 106 -17.25 -8.65 2.15
C TYR A 106 -17.35 -8.02 0.76
N GLY A 107 -16.24 -7.97 0.06
CA GLY A 107 -16.17 -7.52 -1.32
C GLY A 107 -14.79 -7.03 -1.72
N PRO A 108 -14.48 -6.99 -3.04
CA PRO A 108 -13.16 -6.62 -3.54
C PRO A 108 -12.81 -5.15 -3.23
N GLY A 109 -11.66 -4.92 -2.56
CA GLY A 109 -11.20 -3.59 -2.18
C GLY A 109 -11.99 -2.94 -1.04
N THR A 110 -12.82 -3.71 -0.29
CA THR A 110 -13.55 -3.18 0.88
C THR A 110 -12.59 -2.74 1.97
N SER A 111 -11.55 -3.52 2.22
CA SER A 111 -10.52 -3.26 3.23
C SER A 111 -9.36 -2.49 2.63
N ASP A 112 -8.89 -2.89 1.47
CA ASP A 112 -7.70 -2.36 0.78
C ASP A 112 -8.07 -1.58 -0.50
N MET A 113 -8.22 -0.17 -0.43
CA MET A 113 -8.40 0.48 0.88
C MET A 113 -9.62 1.43 0.85
N LYS A 114 -10.74 1.02 0.15
CA LYS A 114 -11.95 1.85 0.03
C LYS A 114 -12.63 2.11 1.38
N GLY A 115 -12.47 1.17 2.35
CA GLY A 115 -12.85 1.40 3.74
C GLY A 115 -12.10 2.58 4.38
N GLY A 116 -10.80 2.69 4.13
CA GLY A 116 -9.98 3.81 4.57
C GLY A 116 -10.38 5.14 3.92
N ILE A 117 -10.71 5.12 2.64
CA ILE A 117 -11.24 6.31 1.94
C ILE A 117 -12.57 6.76 2.56
N THR A 118 -13.44 5.80 2.88
CA THR A 118 -14.71 6.09 3.58
C THR A 118 -14.46 6.71 4.94
N VAL A 119 -13.52 6.18 5.73
CA VAL A 119 -13.08 6.74 7.01
C VAL A 119 -12.61 8.19 6.85
N PHE A 120 -11.78 8.47 5.85
CA PHE A 120 -11.28 9.82 5.58
C PHE A 120 -12.40 10.79 5.18
N LEU A 121 -13.24 10.41 4.23
CA LEU A 121 -14.36 11.23 3.78
C LEU A 121 -15.27 11.62 4.95
N TRP A 122 -15.62 10.65 5.79
CA TRP A 122 -16.51 10.89 6.94
C TRP A 122 -15.83 11.66 8.08
N ALA A 123 -14.52 11.56 8.24
CA ALA A 123 -13.77 12.43 9.12
C ALA A 123 -13.92 13.91 8.72
N LEU A 124 -13.81 14.23 7.41
CA LEU A 124 -14.00 15.60 6.93
C LEU A 124 -15.46 16.07 7.05
N ARG A 125 -16.44 15.23 6.69
CA ARG A 125 -17.88 15.55 6.87
C ARG A 125 -18.19 15.88 8.32
N CYS A 126 -17.67 15.11 9.26
CA CYS A 126 -17.86 15.36 10.69
C CYS A 126 -17.28 16.72 11.11
N LEU A 127 -16.05 17.02 10.69
CA LEU A 127 -15.42 18.30 11.00
C LEU A 127 -16.26 19.46 10.42
N GLN A 128 -16.73 19.34 9.18
CA GLN A 128 -17.56 20.34 8.50
C GLN A 128 -18.89 20.54 9.23
N GLU A 129 -19.63 19.47 9.50
CA GLU A 129 -20.98 19.52 10.06
C GLU A 129 -21.02 19.99 11.54
N LEU A 130 -19.99 19.62 12.30
CA LEU A 130 -19.85 20.06 13.69
C LEU A 130 -19.15 21.42 13.83
N GLY A 131 -18.76 22.05 12.71
CA GLY A 131 -18.05 23.34 12.73
C GLY A 131 -16.67 23.28 13.39
N LEU A 132 -16.00 22.12 13.32
CA LEU A 132 -14.69 21.90 13.94
C LEU A 132 -13.56 22.24 12.95
N THR A 133 -12.63 23.07 13.39
CA THR A 133 -11.46 23.44 12.58
C THR A 133 -10.33 22.45 12.81
N PRO A 134 -9.72 21.87 11.76
CA PRO A 134 -8.53 21.05 11.92
C PRO A 134 -7.35 21.90 12.44
N ARG A 135 -6.43 21.29 13.17
CA ARG A 135 -5.25 21.98 13.69
C ARG A 135 -4.38 22.55 12.58
N ARG A 136 -4.18 21.81 11.52
CA ARG A 136 -3.48 22.24 10.29
C ARG A 136 -4.36 22.03 9.09
N LYS A 137 -4.06 22.73 8.00
CA LYS A 137 -4.70 22.44 6.71
C LYS A 137 -4.58 20.95 6.42
N VAL A 138 -5.69 20.31 6.09
CA VAL A 138 -5.68 18.89 5.70
C VAL A 138 -5.43 18.80 4.21
N VAL A 139 -4.45 17.99 3.82
CA VAL A 139 -4.19 17.63 2.44
C VAL A 139 -4.39 16.13 2.31
N GLY A 140 -5.45 15.71 1.63
CA GLY A 140 -5.63 14.32 1.22
C GLY A 140 -4.95 14.07 -0.11
N LEU A 141 -4.13 13.04 -0.20
CA LEU A 141 -3.61 12.53 -1.47
C LEU A 141 -4.12 11.11 -1.67
N LEU A 142 -4.87 10.90 -2.74
CA LEU A 142 -5.41 9.60 -3.12
C LEU A 142 -4.69 9.15 -4.40
N THR A 143 -3.94 8.05 -4.31
CA THR A 143 -3.12 7.50 -5.39
C THR A 143 -3.85 6.42 -6.19
N THR A 144 -3.29 5.99 -7.32
CA THR A 144 -3.94 5.12 -8.30
C THR A 144 -3.06 3.98 -8.80
N ASP A 145 -1.91 3.79 -8.17
CA ASP A 145 -0.91 2.79 -8.56
C ASP A 145 -0.16 2.19 -7.35
N GLU A 146 -0.78 2.23 -6.15
CA GLU A 146 -0.19 1.66 -4.94
C GLU A 146 0.08 0.18 -5.10
N GLU A 147 -0.89 -0.56 -5.59
CA GLU A 147 -0.89 -2.02 -5.76
C GLU A 147 0.18 -2.54 -6.75
N ILE A 148 0.73 -1.64 -7.54
CA ILE A 148 1.77 -1.94 -8.53
C ILE A 148 3.09 -1.20 -8.30
N GLY A 149 3.26 -0.62 -7.09
CA GLY A 149 4.53 -0.06 -6.62
C GLY A 149 4.70 1.44 -6.77
N SER A 150 3.63 2.19 -7.07
CA SER A 150 3.53 3.66 -6.99
C SER A 150 4.53 4.43 -7.88
N ALA A 151 4.88 3.87 -9.04
CA ALA A 151 5.86 4.50 -9.90
C ALA A 151 5.40 5.87 -10.43
N ALA A 152 4.10 6.07 -10.63
CA ALA A 152 3.52 7.32 -11.12
C ALA A 152 3.17 8.32 -10.01
N SER A 153 2.98 7.86 -8.76
CA SER A 153 2.56 8.68 -7.62
C SER A 153 3.70 9.05 -6.66
N ARG A 154 4.78 8.27 -6.61
CA ARG A 154 5.87 8.39 -5.63
C ARG A 154 6.40 9.82 -5.46
N GLU A 155 6.74 10.51 -6.55
CA GLU A 155 7.29 11.88 -6.48
C GLU A 155 6.32 12.85 -5.81
N VAL A 156 5.01 12.70 -6.08
CA VAL A 156 3.96 13.53 -5.48
C VAL A 156 3.81 13.21 -4.01
N ILE A 157 3.79 11.90 -3.64
CA ILE A 157 3.72 11.46 -2.24
C ILE A 157 4.88 12.07 -1.44
N GLU A 158 6.11 11.92 -1.92
CA GLU A 158 7.29 12.44 -1.25
C GLU A 158 7.29 13.99 -1.17
N ALA A 159 6.80 14.68 -2.22
CA ALA A 159 6.72 16.13 -2.23
C ALA A 159 5.71 16.67 -1.22
N GLU A 160 4.51 16.06 -1.12
CA GLU A 160 3.50 16.41 -0.13
C GLU A 160 3.96 16.06 1.30
N ALA A 161 4.61 14.91 1.47
CA ALA A 161 5.15 14.50 2.77
C ALA A 161 6.17 15.49 3.33
N ARG A 162 7.07 16.02 2.49
CA ARG A 162 8.09 17.03 2.91
C ARG A 162 7.47 18.35 3.39
N GLN A 163 6.24 18.66 2.98
CA GLN A 163 5.50 19.85 3.41
C GLN A 163 4.60 19.58 4.61
N SER A 164 4.44 18.32 5.00
CA SER A 164 3.51 17.88 6.02
C SER A 164 4.19 17.72 7.39
N ALA A 165 3.50 18.17 8.43
CA ALA A 165 3.93 17.94 9.81
C ALA A 165 3.72 16.47 10.24
N VAL A 166 2.76 15.81 9.61
CA VAL A 166 2.37 14.43 9.88
C VAL A 166 1.73 13.81 8.64
N ALA A 167 1.94 12.51 8.43
CA ALA A 167 1.25 11.70 7.44
C ALA A 167 0.41 10.62 8.16
N LEU A 168 -0.88 10.62 7.88
CA LEU A 168 -1.89 9.70 8.40
C LEU A 168 -2.34 8.79 7.26
N VAL A 169 -1.97 7.51 7.32
CA VAL A 169 -2.21 6.58 6.21
C VAL A 169 -3.43 5.73 6.54
N ALA A 170 -4.46 5.81 5.69
CA ALA A 170 -5.74 5.17 5.93
C ALA A 170 -5.81 3.72 5.39
N GLU A 171 -4.69 3.03 5.34
CA GLU A 171 -4.60 1.59 5.13
C GLU A 171 -5.39 0.81 6.20
N PRO A 172 -5.84 -0.43 5.92
CA PRO A 172 -6.64 -1.19 6.88
C PRO A 172 -5.93 -1.40 8.21
N ALA A 173 -6.68 -1.32 9.30
CA ALA A 173 -6.22 -1.75 10.61
C ALA A 173 -6.46 -3.25 10.77
N LYS A 174 -5.58 -3.95 11.50
CA LYS A 174 -5.71 -5.39 11.71
C LYS A 174 -6.70 -5.70 12.84
N PRO A 175 -7.75 -6.53 12.57
CA PRO A 175 -8.68 -6.95 13.62
C PRO A 175 -8.02 -8.01 14.55
N PRO A 176 -8.61 -8.29 15.73
CA PRO A 176 -9.76 -7.59 16.32
C PRO A 176 -9.36 -6.28 17.01
N GLU A 177 -8.08 -6.09 17.33
CA GLU A 177 -7.60 -5.01 18.20
C GLU A 177 -7.52 -3.65 17.49
N GLY A 178 -7.74 -3.61 16.16
CA GLY A 178 -7.59 -2.39 15.38
C GLY A 178 -6.16 -1.87 15.38
N THR A 179 -5.18 -2.77 15.20
CA THR A 179 -3.75 -2.48 15.27
C THR A 179 -3.32 -1.37 14.30
N LEU A 180 -2.73 -0.30 14.84
CA LEU A 180 -2.08 0.76 14.09
C LEU A 180 -0.63 0.36 13.77
N LYS A 181 -0.16 0.74 12.59
CA LYS A 181 1.16 0.34 12.12
C LYS A 181 2.15 1.47 12.32
N THR A 182 3.16 1.23 13.16
CA THR A 182 4.26 2.16 13.43
C THR A 182 5.52 1.80 12.65
N TRP A 183 5.53 0.62 11.99
CA TRP A 183 6.59 0.21 11.09
C TRP A 183 6.07 -0.70 9.97
N ARG A 184 6.77 -0.62 8.83
CA ARG A 184 6.60 -1.53 7.69
C ARG A 184 7.97 -1.88 7.13
N LYS A 185 8.15 -3.09 6.60
CA LYS A 185 9.35 -3.42 5.85
C LYS A 185 9.43 -2.60 4.57
N GLY A 186 10.66 -2.28 4.16
CA GLY A 186 10.92 -1.79 2.82
C GLY A 186 10.92 -2.94 1.82
N THR A 187 10.81 -2.58 0.53
CA THR A 187 10.69 -3.55 -0.57
C THR A 187 11.67 -3.26 -1.70
N SER A 188 12.17 -4.34 -2.31
CA SER A 188 12.85 -4.29 -3.60
C SER A 188 12.35 -5.44 -4.47
N GLY A 189 12.33 -5.20 -5.78
CA GLY A 189 12.01 -6.23 -6.76
C GLY A 189 13.10 -6.31 -7.82
N TYR A 190 13.52 -7.53 -8.16
CA TYR A 190 14.53 -7.76 -9.19
C TYR A 190 14.07 -8.82 -10.17
N THR A 191 14.56 -8.69 -11.39
CA THR A 191 14.52 -9.73 -12.40
C THR A 191 15.96 -10.11 -12.74
N VAL A 192 16.32 -11.35 -12.48
CA VAL A 192 17.60 -11.93 -12.87
C VAL A 192 17.38 -12.74 -14.13
N THR A 193 18.01 -12.33 -15.23
CA THR A 193 17.93 -13.00 -16.54
C THR A 193 19.29 -13.59 -16.87
N VAL A 194 19.31 -14.87 -17.23
CA VAL A 194 20.50 -15.56 -17.72
C VAL A 194 20.35 -15.84 -19.20
N ILE A 195 21.36 -15.46 -19.97
CA ILE A 195 21.47 -15.75 -21.41
C ILE A 195 22.55 -16.79 -21.62
N GLY A 196 22.20 -17.88 -22.25
CA GLY A 196 23.06 -18.99 -22.65
C GLY A 196 23.08 -19.15 -24.15
N LYS A 197 23.21 -20.41 -24.60
CA LYS A 197 23.27 -20.79 -26.03
C LYS A 197 22.50 -22.09 -26.27
N PRO A 198 21.58 -22.12 -27.24
CA PRO A 198 20.83 -23.34 -27.53
C PRO A 198 21.70 -24.37 -28.25
N ALA A 199 21.44 -25.65 -27.98
CA ALA A 199 22.02 -26.80 -28.72
C ALA A 199 21.09 -28.00 -28.57
N HIS A 200 21.26 -29.01 -29.41
CA HIS A 200 20.54 -30.27 -29.26
C HIS A 200 21.09 -31.05 -28.06
N ALA A 201 20.24 -31.27 -27.02
CA ALA A 201 20.69 -31.81 -25.75
C ALA A 201 21.31 -33.21 -25.82
N GLY A 202 20.95 -34.03 -26.84
CA GLY A 202 21.49 -35.35 -27.01
C GLY A 202 22.61 -35.46 -28.05
N ALA A 203 22.58 -34.61 -29.11
CA ALA A 203 23.57 -34.70 -30.19
C ALA A 203 24.81 -33.83 -29.95
N ASP A 204 24.61 -32.61 -29.49
CA ASP A 204 25.66 -31.58 -29.35
C ASP A 204 25.59 -30.81 -28.03
N PRO A 205 25.45 -31.46 -26.86
CA PRO A 205 25.24 -30.73 -25.59
C PRO A 205 26.38 -29.75 -25.25
N THR A 206 27.63 -30.09 -25.64
CA THR A 206 28.82 -29.29 -25.38
C THR A 206 28.92 -28.01 -26.22
N LYS A 207 28.10 -27.86 -27.26
CA LYS A 207 27.99 -26.62 -28.04
C LYS A 207 27.01 -25.61 -27.43
N GLY A 208 26.20 -26.07 -26.47
CA GLY A 208 25.24 -25.28 -25.74
C GLY A 208 25.81 -24.62 -24.46
N ILE A 209 25.12 -23.62 -23.97
CA ILE A 209 25.37 -22.99 -22.67
C ILE A 209 24.03 -22.97 -21.94
N ASN A 210 23.92 -23.73 -20.85
CA ASN A 210 22.65 -23.96 -20.17
C ASN A 210 22.26 -22.80 -19.24
N ALA A 211 21.36 -21.95 -19.67
CA ALA A 211 20.90 -20.82 -18.89
C ALA A 211 20.11 -21.24 -17.63
N VAL A 212 19.38 -22.35 -17.67
CA VAL A 212 18.61 -22.83 -16.48
C VAL A 212 19.59 -23.37 -15.43
N GLU A 213 20.67 -24.02 -15.81
CA GLU A 213 21.69 -24.47 -14.87
C GLU A 213 22.36 -23.29 -14.14
N ASP A 214 22.77 -22.28 -14.89
CA ASP A 214 23.37 -21.06 -14.33
C ASP A 214 22.39 -20.35 -13.39
N LEU A 215 21.14 -20.18 -13.80
CA LEU A 215 20.10 -19.56 -12.97
C LEU A 215 19.84 -20.36 -11.68
N ALA A 216 19.91 -21.70 -11.71
CA ALA A 216 19.73 -22.53 -10.51
C ALA A 216 20.78 -22.22 -9.44
N HIS A 217 22.05 -22.01 -9.83
CA HIS A 217 23.10 -21.57 -8.91
C HIS A 217 22.77 -20.21 -8.30
N HIS A 218 22.27 -19.26 -9.08
CA HIS A 218 21.88 -17.94 -8.60
C HIS A 218 20.68 -18.02 -7.64
N ILE A 219 19.66 -18.84 -7.95
CA ILE A 219 18.51 -19.04 -7.05
C ILE A 219 18.99 -19.52 -5.66
N LEU A 220 19.86 -20.52 -5.62
CA LEU A 220 20.39 -21.03 -4.34
C LEU A 220 21.25 -19.99 -3.59
N ALA A 221 22.00 -19.17 -4.30
CA ALA A 221 22.77 -18.09 -3.71
C ALA A 221 21.87 -16.98 -3.14
N LEU A 222 20.84 -16.57 -3.90
CA LEU A 222 19.87 -15.54 -3.49
C LEU A 222 19.08 -15.96 -2.25
N GLN A 223 18.60 -17.19 -2.18
CA GLN A 223 17.85 -17.68 -1.02
C GLN A 223 18.67 -17.67 0.28
N LYS A 224 19.99 -17.83 0.19
CA LYS A 224 20.90 -17.73 1.35
C LYS A 224 21.05 -16.31 1.91
N LEU A 225 20.62 -15.29 1.17
CA LEU A 225 20.65 -13.89 1.66
C LEU A 225 19.55 -13.58 2.67
N THR A 226 18.55 -14.46 2.81
CA THR A 226 17.50 -14.35 3.84
C THR A 226 18.11 -14.45 5.24
N ASP A 227 17.78 -13.47 6.09
CA ASP A 227 18.15 -13.47 7.51
C ASP A 227 16.94 -13.03 8.34
N MET A 228 16.23 -14.00 8.89
CA MET A 228 15.04 -13.78 9.71
C MET A 228 15.36 -13.09 11.03
N SER A 229 16.60 -13.16 11.52
CA SER A 229 16.99 -12.54 12.79
C SER A 229 16.98 -11.01 12.73
N ILE A 230 17.19 -10.45 11.53
CA ILE A 230 17.13 -9.01 11.26
C ILE A 230 15.94 -8.63 10.39
N GLY A 231 15.04 -9.59 10.12
CA GLY A 231 13.82 -9.40 9.37
C GLY A 231 14.00 -9.26 7.85
N THR A 232 15.17 -9.63 7.31
CA THR A 232 15.43 -9.62 5.86
C THR A 232 14.94 -10.90 5.22
N THR A 233 14.16 -10.79 4.15
CA THR A 233 13.73 -11.93 3.33
C THR A 233 14.06 -11.70 1.86
N VAL A 234 14.59 -12.74 1.19
CA VAL A 234 14.81 -12.78 -0.26
C VAL A 234 14.10 -14.01 -0.79
N THR A 235 13.11 -13.79 -1.64
CA THR A 235 12.27 -14.85 -2.17
C THR A 235 12.30 -14.85 -3.69
N VAL A 236 12.75 -15.95 -4.30
CA VAL A 236 12.56 -16.18 -5.73
C VAL A 236 11.16 -16.78 -5.91
N GLY A 237 10.21 -15.94 -6.31
CA GLY A 237 8.79 -16.31 -6.36
C GLY A 237 8.34 -16.88 -7.71
N VAL A 238 9.00 -16.48 -8.81
CA VAL A 238 8.67 -16.93 -10.16
C VAL A 238 9.95 -17.28 -10.90
N VAL A 239 9.94 -18.42 -11.61
CA VAL A 239 11.05 -18.88 -12.48
C VAL A 239 10.49 -19.33 -13.82
N THR A 240 11.12 -18.90 -14.89
CA THR A 240 10.84 -19.34 -16.25
C THR A 240 12.12 -19.70 -16.98
N GLY A 241 12.08 -20.64 -17.93
CA GLY A 241 13.26 -20.97 -18.72
C GLY A 241 13.08 -22.18 -19.64
N GLY A 242 13.87 -22.20 -20.72
CA GLY A 242 13.82 -23.25 -21.72
C GLY A 242 12.57 -23.25 -22.59
N THR A 243 12.59 -24.07 -23.66
CA THR A 243 11.47 -24.18 -24.60
C THR A 243 11.01 -25.62 -24.84
N ARG A 244 11.96 -26.57 -24.86
CA ARG A 244 11.70 -28.00 -25.10
C ARG A 244 12.68 -28.86 -24.30
N PRO A 245 12.30 -30.08 -23.86
CA PRO A 245 13.15 -30.93 -23.02
C PRO A 245 14.45 -31.40 -23.73
N ASN A 246 14.47 -31.45 -25.02
CA ASN A 246 15.63 -31.90 -25.84
C ASN A 246 16.47 -30.74 -26.40
N VAL A 247 16.30 -29.52 -25.92
CA VAL A 247 17.09 -28.33 -26.28
C VAL A 247 17.76 -27.77 -25.03
N VAL A 248 19.09 -27.53 -25.10
CA VAL A 248 19.81 -26.80 -24.04
C VAL A 248 19.17 -25.39 -23.90
N PRO A 249 18.70 -24.98 -22.72
CA PRO A 249 18.01 -23.70 -22.54
C PRO A 249 18.92 -22.52 -22.86
N ALA A 250 18.48 -21.65 -23.78
CA ALA A 250 19.20 -20.43 -24.16
C ALA A 250 18.90 -19.24 -23.27
N GLU A 251 17.77 -19.29 -22.53
CA GLU A 251 17.34 -18.20 -21.65
C GLU A 251 16.62 -18.78 -20.45
N ALA A 252 16.84 -18.13 -19.30
CA ALA A 252 16.11 -18.38 -18.06
C ALA A 252 16.01 -17.11 -17.25
N GLN A 253 14.92 -16.97 -16.50
CA GLN A 253 14.60 -15.76 -15.74
C GLN A 253 14.03 -16.10 -14.37
N ALA A 254 14.39 -15.31 -13.36
CA ALA A 254 13.83 -15.37 -12.01
C ALA A 254 13.37 -13.99 -11.55
N HIS A 255 12.17 -13.92 -10.93
CA HIS A 255 11.68 -12.73 -10.25
C HIS A 255 11.91 -12.88 -8.75
N VAL A 256 12.51 -11.86 -8.16
CA VAL A 256 12.98 -11.86 -6.77
C VAL A 256 12.27 -10.74 -6.00
N ASP A 257 11.54 -11.09 -4.95
CA ASP A 257 11.01 -10.16 -3.94
C ASP A 257 11.99 -10.08 -2.77
N VAL A 258 12.25 -8.86 -2.30
CA VAL A 258 13.12 -8.61 -1.14
C VAL A 258 12.39 -7.72 -0.15
N ARG A 259 12.40 -8.11 1.13
CA ARG A 259 11.88 -7.31 2.23
C ARG A 259 12.98 -7.06 3.27
N PHE A 260 13.05 -5.85 3.82
CA PHE A 260 14.11 -5.43 4.74
C PHE A 260 13.61 -4.41 5.76
N MET A 261 14.29 -4.35 6.94
CA MET A 261 13.95 -3.43 8.02
C MET A 261 14.78 -2.14 7.99
N THR A 262 15.91 -2.11 7.28
CA THR A 262 16.80 -0.95 7.21
C THR A 262 17.33 -0.71 5.81
N MET A 263 17.66 0.54 5.47
CA MET A 263 18.28 0.87 4.19
C MET A 263 19.68 0.27 4.04
N ALA A 264 20.41 0.03 5.14
CA ALA A 264 21.70 -0.68 5.10
C ALA A 264 21.53 -2.09 4.54
N GLU A 265 20.49 -2.81 4.97
CA GLU A 265 20.14 -4.12 4.43
C GLU A 265 19.69 -4.04 2.96
N ALA A 266 18.89 -3.03 2.61
CA ALA A 266 18.51 -2.81 1.22
C ALA A 266 19.73 -2.72 0.30
N TYR A 267 20.70 -1.88 0.67
CA TYR A 267 21.93 -1.69 -0.11
C TYR A 267 22.82 -2.94 -0.11
N ARG A 268 22.90 -3.67 1.00
CA ARG A 268 23.65 -4.93 1.09
C ARG A 268 23.10 -5.96 0.10
N ILE A 269 21.77 -6.13 0.08
CA ILE A 269 21.10 -7.08 -0.81
C ILE A 269 21.19 -6.62 -2.26
N ASP A 270 20.94 -5.32 -2.54
CA ASP A 270 21.06 -4.76 -3.90
C ASP A 270 22.48 -5.00 -4.46
N GLY A 271 23.51 -4.74 -3.67
CA GLY A 271 24.89 -5.02 -4.06
C GLY A 271 25.16 -6.50 -4.32
N ALA A 272 24.61 -7.39 -3.49
CA ALA A 272 24.77 -8.84 -3.67
C ALA A 272 24.08 -9.34 -4.94
N ILE A 273 22.86 -8.84 -5.24
CA ILE A 273 22.10 -9.23 -6.45
C ILE A 273 22.78 -8.69 -7.71
N ARG A 274 23.19 -7.40 -7.72
CA ARG A 274 23.88 -6.79 -8.87
C ARG A 274 25.29 -7.35 -9.08
N GLY A 275 25.89 -7.91 -8.05
CA GLY A 275 27.20 -8.55 -8.10
C GLY A 275 27.16 -10.00 -8.61
N LEU A 276 26.01 -10.54 -9.01
CA LEU A 276 25.92 -11.89 -9.59
C LEU A 276 26.75 -11.98 -10.87
N THR A 277 27.59 -13.02 -10.95
CA THR A 277 28.43 -13.31 -12.10
C THR A 277 28.14 -14.71 -12.62
N PRO A 278 28.24 -14.96 -13.94
CA PRO A 278 27.96 -16.27 -14.49
C PRO A 278 28.77 -17.38 -13.80
N VAL A 279 28.12 -18.49 -13.49
CA VAL A 279 28.72 -19.72 -12.95
C VAL A 279 29.06 -20.68 -14.10
N VAL A 280 28.15 -20.80 -15.10
CA VAL A 280 28.38 -21.62 -16.30
C VAL A 280 29.23 -20.84 -17.29
N PRO A 281 30.39 -21.37 -17.70
CA PRO A 281 31.26 -20.66 -18.64
C PRO A 281 30.56 -20.25 -19.94
N GLY A 282 30.64 -18.94 -20.25
CA GLY A 282 30.05 -18.37 -21.47
C GLY A 282 28.60 -17.88 -21.29
N ALA A 283 27.93 -18.12 -20.15
CA ALA A 283 26.67 -17.52 -19.85
C ALA A 283 26.83 -16.01 -19.59
N GLN A 284 25.73 -15.28 -19.70
CA GLN A 284 25.64 -13.86 -19.34
C GLN A 284 24.50 -13.65 -18.30
N VAL A 285 24.75 -12.85 -17.28
CA VAL A 285 23.75 -12.51 -16.26
C VAL A 285 23.40 -11.04 -16.38
N MET A 286 22.11 -10.76 -16.43
CA MET A 286 21.56 -9.40 -16.41
C MET A 286 20.62 -9.26 -15.23
N VAL A 287 20.71 -8.13 -14.51
CA VAL A 287 19.83 -7.80 -13.39
C VAL A 287 19.12 -6.48 -13.68
N THR A 288 17.80 -6.51 -13.63
CA THR A 288 16.96 -5.31 -13.70
C THR A 288 16.13 -5.17 -12.42
N GLY A 289 15.53 -3.99 -12.19
CA GLY A 289 14.81 -3.69 -10.95
C GLY A 289 15.70 -3.00 -9.93
N GLY A 290 15.26 -2.99 -8.67
CA GLY A 290 15.96 -2.30 -7.60
C GLY A 290 15.09 -2.04 -6.37
N ILE A 291 15.55 -1.14 -5.50
CA ILE A 291 14.86 -0.71 -4.30
C ILE A 291 13.64 0.12 -4.72
N ASN A 292 12.45 -0.30 -4.26
CA ASN A 292 11.19 0.41 -4.52
C ASN A 292 10.82 1.29 -3.31
N ARG A 293 10.41 0.70 -2.19
CA ARG A 293 9.97 1.42 -1.00
C ARG A 293 11.01 1.34 0.12
N PRO A 294 11.43 2.47 0.73
CA PRO A 294 12.24 2.44 1.95
C PRO A 294 11.42 1.81 3.09
N PRO A 295 12.01 1.36 4.21
CA PRO A 295 11.24 0.94 5.36
C PRO A 295 10.55 2.14 6.03
N MET A 296 9.32 1.93 6.51
CA MET A 296 8.69 2.82 7.47
C MET A 296 9.25 2.49 8.85
N VAL A 297 9.98 3.44 9.45
CA VAL A 297 10.76 3.19 10.67
C VAL A 297 10.00 3.65 11.90
N ARG A 298 9.92 2.76 12.92
CA ARG A 298 9.43 3.11 14.25
C ARG A 298 10.46 3.99 14.94
N ASN A 299 10.23 5.29 14.94
CA ASN A 299 11.06 6.29 15.62
C ASN A 299 10.26 7.03 16.71
N GLU A 300 10.91 7.95 17.43
CA GLU A 300 10.26 8.70 18.52
C GLU A 300 9.05 9.48 18.07
N ALA A 301 9.07 10.10 16.88
CA ALA A 301 7.94 10.87 16.34
C ALA A 301 6.75 9.96 16.00
N THR A 302 7.01 8.80 15.39
CA THR A 302 5.96 7.79 15.12
C THR A 302 5.37 7.24 16.41
N VAL A 303 6.19 6.97 17.42
CA VAL A 303 5.73 6.52 18.75
C VAL A 303 4.85 7.56 19.41
N ALA A 304 5.26 8.84 19.40
CA ALA A 304 4.48 9.93 19.98
C ALA A 304 3.12 10.08 19.26
N LEU A 305 3.11 9.91 17.94
CA LEU A 305 1.88 9.95 17.14
C LEU A 305 0.95 8.77 17.47
N PHE A 306 1.51 7.56 17.64
CA PHE A 306 0.74 6.39 18.09
C PHE A 306 0.16 6.60 19.50
N GLN A 307 0.95 7.07 20.45
CA GLN A 307 0.48 7.33 21.82
C GLN A 307 -0.66 8.35 21.85
N ARG A 308 -0.59 9.38 21.00
CA ARG A 308 -1.69 10.32 20.82
C ARG A 308 -2.94 9.63 20.29
N ALA A 309 -2.80 8.82 19.22
CA ALA A 309 -3.93 8.06 18.66
C ALA A 309 -4.57 7.13 19.71
N GLN A 310 -3.75 6.46 20.52
CA GLN A 310 -4.18 5.59 21.62
C GLN A 310 -4.97 6.35 22.68
N ALA A 311 -4.49 7.52 23.10
CA ALA A 311 -5.19 8.37 24.07
C ALA A 311 -6.54 8.88 23.52
N ILE A 312 -6.57 9.30 22.24
CA ILE A 312 -7.79 9.72 21.56
C ILE A 312 -8.79 8.55 21.46
N ALA A 313 -8.35 7.36 21.08
CA ALA A 313 -9.21 6.18 20.99
C ALA A 313 -9.83 5.84 22.35
N ALA A 314 -9.04 5.89 23.42
CA ALA A 314 -9.53 5.67 24.78
C ALA A 314 -10.58 6.72 25.20
N ASP A 315 -10.40 8.00 24.87
CA ASP A 315 -11.40 9.08 25.12
C ASP A 315 -12.69 8.87 24.29
N LEU A 316 -12.56 8.30 23.09
CA LEU A 316 -13.69 7.92 22.23
C LEU A 316 -14.40 6.64 22.69
N GLY A 317 -13.82 5.87 23.60
CA GLY A 317 -14.41 4.68 24.22
C GLY A 317 -14.02 3.35 23.59
N PHE A 318 -12.92 3.29 22.81
CA PHE A 318 -12.38 2.05 22.26
C PHE A 318 -10.85 1.97 22.40
N ALA A 319 -10.26 0.83 22.08
CA ALA A 319 -8.82 0.61 22.18
C ALA A 319 -8.20 0.45 20.78
N VAL A 320 -6.92 0.77 20.67
CA VAL A 320 -6.09 0.46 19.52
C VAL A 320 -4.74 -0.06 20.00
N ASP A 321 -4.21 -1.06 19.29
CA ASP A 321 -2.89 -1.63 19.57
C ASP A 321 -1.83 -1.10 18.60
N GLU A 322 -0.56 -1.25 19.01
CA GLU A 322 0.60 -0.95 18.18
C GLU A 322 1.14 -2.22 17.52
N GLY A 323 1.48 -2.11 16.25
CA GLY A 323 2.13 -3.20 15.54
C GLY A 323 2.84 -2.74 14.27
N GLY A 324 3.13 -3.71 13.43
CA GLY A 324 3.70 -3.48 12.11
C GLY A 324 3.53 -4.68 11.20
N THR A 325 4.05 -4.57 9.99
CA THR A 325 3.85 -5.61 8.97
C THR A 325 5.03 -5.75 8.02
N GLY A 326 5.17 -6.94 7.44
CA GLY A 326 6.08 -7.19 6.31
C GLY A 326 5.58 -6.63 4.97
N GLY A 327 4.28 -6.28 4.86
CA GLY A 327 3.72 -5.59 3.71
C GLY A 327 4.09 -4.10 3.72
N ALA A 328 4.40 -3.54 2.57
CA ALA A 328 4.64 -2.11 2.42
C ALA A 328 3.34 -1.38 2.06
N SER A 329 3.38 -0.05 2.13
CA SER A 329 2.35 0.87 1.61
C SER A 329 3.00 2.15 1.11
N ASP A 330 2.21 3.06 0.59
CA ASP A 330 2.68 4.40 0.26
C ASP A 330 3.16 5.20 1.49
N GLY A 331 2.76 4.80 2.71
CA GLY A 331 3.31 5.29 3.97
C GLY A 331 4.82 5.07 4.15
N ASN A 332 5.39 4.12 3.43
CA ASN A 332 6.84 3.93 3.38
C ASN A 332 7.54 5.14 2.75
N PHE A 333 6.95 5.75 1.71
CA PHE A 333 7.52 6.93 1.06
C PHE A 333 7.43 8.17 1.94
N THR A 334 6.31 8.36 2.66
CA THR A 334 6.17 9.50 3.58
C THR A 334 7.18 9.42 4.73
N SER A 335 7.35 8.24 5.33
CA SER A 335 8.37 7.97 6.34
C SER A 335 9.79 8.14 5.78
N GLY A 336 10.05 7.62 4.56
CA GLY A 336 11.33 7.77 3.87
C GLY A 336 11.67 9.23 3.52
N ALA A 337 10.68 10.08 3.31
CA ALA A 337 10.82 11.53 3.11
C ALA A 337 11.05 12.30 4.43
N GLY A 338 11.05 11.62 5.57
CA GLY A 338 11.27 12.20 6.90
C GLY A 338 10.00 12.72 7.60
N CYS A 339 8.82 12.48 7.04
CA CYS A 339 7.56 12.87 7.66
C CYS A 339 7.16 11.86 8.75
N PRO A 340 6.82 12.30 9.98
CA PRO A 340 6.22 11.45 11.00
C PRO A 340 4.97 10.76 10.43
N THR A 341 4.96 9.43 10.39
CA THR A 341 3.93 8.65 9.70
C THR A 341 3.28 7.65 10.65
N LEU A 342 1.94 7.62 10.68
CA LEU A 342 1.15 6.59 11.34
C LEU A 342 0.24 5.94 10.32
N ASP A 343 0.27 4.63 10.26
CA ASP A 343 -0.44 3.85 9.26
C ASP A 343 -1.48 2.90 9.91
N GLY A 344 -2.38 2.32 9.12
CA GLY A 344 -3.46 1.48 9.65
C GLY A 344 -4.62 2.26 10.25
N LEU A 345 -4.86 3.49 9.78
CA LEU A 345 -5.95 4.35 10.28
C LEU A 345 -7.30 4.08 9.60
N GLY A 346 -7.35 3.22 8.59
CA GLY A 346 -8.57 2.82 7.91
C GLY A 346 -9.43 1.85 8.71
N ALA A 347 -10.45 1.29 8.08
CA ALA A 347 -11.35 0.32 8.68
C ALA A 347 -10.59 -0.95 9.12
N CYS A 348 -11.08 -1.62 10.16
CA CYS A 348 -10.54 -2.93 10.55
C CYS A 348 -11.03 -3.97 9.55
N GLY A 349 -10.11 -4.71 8.97
CA GLY A 349 -10.41 -5.72 7.97
C GLY A 349 -9.27 -6.70 7.74
N ASP A 350 -9.55 -7.76 7.00
CA ASP A 350 -8.58 -8.81 6.65
C ASP A 350 -8.94 -9.45 5.31
N GLY A 351 -8.18 -10.48 4.92
CA GLY A 351 -8.40 -11.19 3.66
C GLY A 351 -7.95 -10.43 2.43
N LEU A 352 -7.06 -9.45 2.59
CA LEU A 352 -6.55 -8.59 1.51
C LEU A 352 -6.10 -9.41 0.31
N HIS A 353 -6.36 -8.89 -0.90
CA HIS A 353 -6.01 -9.52 -2.19
C HIS A 353 -6.68 -10.89 -2.44
N THR A 354 -7.73 -11.24 -1.68
CA THR A 354 -8.52 -12.46 -1.88
C THR A 354 -10.01 -12.16 -1.98
N PHE A 355 -10.80 -13.11 -2.45
CA PHE A 355 -12.27 -12.98 -2.47
C PHE A 355 -12.92 -13.11 -1.08
N GLU A 356 -12.14 -13.35 -0.03
CA GLU A 356 -12.58 -13.32 1.37
C GLU A 356 -12.25 -11.99 2.06
N GLU A 357 -11.90 -10.97 1.29
CA GLU A 357 -11.63 -9.63 1.81
C GLU A 357 -12.89 -9.03 2.44
N TYR A 358 -12.72 -8.48 3.65
CA TYR A 358 -13.82 -7.88 4.42
C TYR A 358 -13.36 -6.74 5.32
N ILE A 359 -14.33 -5.94 5.76
CA ILE A 359 -14.20 -5.05 6.92
C ILE A 359 -15.19 -5.42 8.02
N GLU A 360 -14.82 -5.13 9.27
CA GLU A 360 -15.74 -5.07 10.40
C GLU A 360 -16.55 -3.77 10.31
N ILE A 361 -17.86 -3.88 10.09
CA ILE A 361 -18.73 -2.69 9.84
C ILE A 361 -18.71 -1.72 11.03
N ASP A 362 -18.64 -2.24 12.26
CA ASP A 362 -18.61 -1.44 13.47
C ASP A 362 -17.33 -0.61 13.62
N SER A 363 -16.25 -0.98 12.93
CA SER A 363 -15.01 -0.23 12.94
C SER A 363 -15.09 1.09 12.16
N LEU A 364 -15.98 1.22 11.18
CA LEU A 364 -16.09 2.45 10.36
C LEU A 364 -16.29 3.71 11.21
N PRO A 365 -17.32 3.80 12.10
CA PRO A 365 -17.52 4.99 12.93
C PRO A 365 -16.36 5.24 13.91
N GLU A 366 -15.77 4.19 14.48
CA GLU A 366 -14.66 4.32 15.42
C GLU A 366 -13.41 4.91 14.73
N ARG A 367 -13.07 4.38 13.56
CA ARG A 367 -11.88 4.81 12.80
C ARG A 367 -12.07 6.21 12.22
N ALA A 368 -13.26 6.56 11.75
CA ALA A 368 -13.56 7.90 11.27
C ALA A 368 -13.52 8.93 12.41
N ALA A 369 -14.02 8.58 13.61
CA ALA A 369 -13.92 9.42 14.79
C ALA A 369 -12.46 9.64 15.23
N LEU A 370 -11.64 8.57 15.21
CA LEU A 370 -10.21 8.64 15.53
C LEU A 370 -9.49 9.58 14.55
N LEU A 371 -9.70 9.39 13.24
CA LEU A 371 -9.07 10.24 12.23
C LEU A 371 -9.51 11.70 12.33
N ALA A 372 -10.81 11.98 12.54
CA ALA A 372 -11.32 13.34 12.75
C ALA A 372 -10.65 14.03 13.95
N ARG A 373 -10.49 13.32 15.09
CA ARG A 373 -9.80 13.85 16.27
C ARG A 373 -8.30 14.05 16.03
N LEU A 374 -7.65 13.13 15.34
CA LEU A 374 -6.24 13.30 14.97
C LEU A 374 -6.04 14.53 14.08
N LEU A 375 -6.94 14.82 13.16
CA LEU A 375 -6.89 16.02 12.31
C LEU A 375 -7.18 17.30 13.09
N GLN A 376 -8.05 17.23 14.10
CA GLN A 376 -8.40 18.37 14.95
C GLN A 376 -7.28 18.72 15.94
N GLU A 377 -6.58 17.73 16.47
CA GLU A 377 -5.58 17.90 17.54
C GLU A 377 -4.14 17.72 17.07
N GLY A 378 -3.93 17.11 15.90
CA GLY A 378 -2.72 16.55 15.32
C GLY A 378 -1.60 17.37 14.76
#